data_14316d1a93e9998044374479b488e2ec
#
_entry.id   14316d1a93e9998044374479b488e2ec
#
_cell.length_a   1.000
_cell.length_b   1.000
_cell.length_c   1.000
_cell.angle_alpha   90.00
_cell.angle_beta   90.00
_cell.angle_gamma   90.00
#
_symmetry.space_group_name_H-M   'P 1'
#
loop_
_entity.id
_entity.type
_entity.pdbx_description
1 polymer ?
#
loop_
_entity_poly.entity_id
_entity_poly.type
_entity_poly.pdbx_seq_one_letter_code
_entity_poly.pdbx_strand_id
1 'polypeptide(L)'
;MFSLKDKKLANDIVSKIKEANVKLKFMHVCGTHQDTLVKHGLDSLLKKCGIEIGQGPGCPVCVTTPKEIEEMLVLARSGKIVTSFGDMMNVPGEHFSLRSIKEEGHDVRMVYGIEDAVKIAEENPEEDVVFMAVGFETTAPTTGSVLYSNPPNNFSILCCHRTIPQALKAIIEMGEVKLDGLIEPGHVSTIIGTKPYEYLSKNYKIPQVVA
;
A
#
# COMPACT_ATOMS: atom_id res chain seq x y z
N MET A 1 -24.36 14.50 -4.53
CA MET A 1 -22.97 14.35 -4.12
C MET A 1 -22.87 14.63 -2.63
N PHE A 2 -22.62 13.62 -1.80
CA PHE A 2 -22.49 13.81 -0.36
C PHE A 2 -21.21 14.61 -0.06
N SER A 3 -21.35 15.80 0.52
CA SER A 3 -20.20 16.57 1.00
C SER A 3 -19.88 16.10 2.41
N LEU A 4 -18.77 15.40 2.58
CA LEU A 4 -18.23 15.00 3.91
C LEU A 4 -17.48 16.16 4.59
N LYS A 5 -17.48 17.38 4.00
CA LYS A 5 -16.79 18.56 4.52
C LYS A 5 -17.73 19.41 5.35
N ASP A 6 -17.89 19.06 6.61
CA ASP A 6 -18.65 19.84 7.58
C ASP A 6 -17.71 20.51 8.58
N LYS A 7 -17.46 21.82 8.39
CA LYS A 7 -16.59 22.61 9.27
C LYS A 7 -17.12 22.73 10.70
N LYS A 8 -18.45 22.76 10.87
CA LYS A 8 -19.06 22.87 12.20
C LYS A 8 -18.82 21.59 12.97
N LEU A 9 -19.13 20.44 12.36
CA LEU A 9 -18.90 19.13 12.98
C LEU A 9 -17.40 18.94 13.30
N ALA A 10 -16.51 19.33 12.39
CA ALA A 10 -15.05 19.23 12.64
C ALA A 10 -14.61 20.07 13.85
N ASN A 11 -15.11 21.30 13.98
CA ASN A 11 -14.81 22.16 15.14
C ASN A 11 -15.39 21.57 16.44
N ASP A 12 -16.60 21.03 16.41
CA ASP A 12 -17.22 20.39 17.57
C ASP A 12 -16.41 19.16 18.04
N ILE A 13 -15.92 18.34 17.09
CA ILE A 13 -15.04 17.20 17.40
C ILE A 13 -13.73 17.68 18.01
N VAL A 14 -13.08 18.69 17.42
CA VAL A 14 -11.82 19.26 17.95
C VAL A 14 -12.00 19.82 19.35
N SER A 15 -13.11 20.49 19.62
CA SER A 15 -13.42 21.00 20.97
C SER A 15 -13.56 19.87 21.99
N LYS A 16 -14.29 18.80 21.65
CA LYS A 16 -14.43 17.61 22.51
C LYS A 16 -13.09 16.93 22.79
N ILE A 17 -12.22 16.81 21.78
CA ILE A 17 -10.88 16.25 21.98
C ILE A 17 -10.06 17.11 22.95
N LYS A 18 -10.12 18.45 22.83
CA LYS A 18 -9.43 19.37 23.75
C LYS A 18 -9.97 19.28 25.17
N GLU A 19 -11.28 19.21 25.32
CA GLU A 19 -11.95 19.07 26.63
C GLU A 19 -11.54 17.75 27.32
N ALA A 20 -11.36 16.68 26.57
CA ALA A 20 -10.91 15.40 27.11
C ALA A 20 -9.48 15.45 27.68
N ASN A 21 -8.68 16.45 27.29
CA ASN A 21 -7.32 16.71 27.79
C ASN A 21 -6.41 15.45 27.85
N VAL A 22 -6.48 14.64 26.80
CA VAL A 22 -5.71 13.39 26.68
C VAL A 22 -4.46 13.58 25.82
N LYS A 23 -3.47 12.71 26.03
CA LYS A 23 -2.32 12.58 25.13
C LYS A 23 -2.32 11.16 24.59
N LEU A 24 -2.61 11.00 23.29
CA LEU A 24 -2.74 9.70 22.66
C LEU A 24 -1.95 9.66 21.35
N LYS A 25 -1.41 8.48 21.06
CA LYS A 25 -0.69 8.20 19.84
C LYS A 25 -1.41 7.13 19.04
N PHE A 26 -1.87 7.50 17.85
CA PHE A 26 -2.50 6.60 16.89
C PHE A 26 -1.59 6.33 15.69
N MET A 27 -1.79 5.18 15.06
CA MET A 27 -1.20 4.87 13.76
C MET A 27 -2.30 4.57 12.76
N HIS A 28 -2.25 5.22 11.60
CA HIS A 28 -3.09 4.84 10.46
C HIS A 28 -2.28 4.02 9.45
N VAL A 29 -2.99 3.16 8.70
CA VAL A 29 -2.35 2.26 7.73
C VAL A 29 -3.00 2.36 6.35
N CYS A 30 -3.14 3.59 5.86
CA CYS A 30 -3.71 3.87 4.53
C CYS A 30 -3.08 5.11 3.90
N GLY A 31 -2.66 5.00 2.63
CA GLY A 31 -2.15 6.14 1.87
C GLY A 31 -3.18 7.27 1.72
N THR A 32 -4.46 6.93 1.55
CA THR A 32 -5.54 7.91 1.45
C THR A 32 -5.76 8.67 2.76
N HIS A 33 -5.55 8.03 3.93
CA HIS A 33 -5.57 8.73 5.21
C HIS A 33 -4.44 9.77 5.27
N GLN A 34 -3.23 9.40 4.83
CA GLN A 34 -2.08 10.32 4.82
C GLN A 34 -2.33 11.52 3.90
N ASP A 35 -2.83 11.29 2.69
CA ASP A 35 -3.21 12.37 1.77
C ASP A 35 -4.23 13.33 2.42
N THR A 36 -5.25 12.78 3.07
CA THR A 36 -6.27 13.56 3.77
C THR A 36 -5.68 14.37 4.94
N LEU A 37 -4.84 13.76 5.76
CA LEU A 37 -4.18 14.43 6.89
C LEU A 37 -3.36 15.62 6.42
N VAL A 38 -2.53 15.42 5.39
CA VAL A 38 -1.65 16.47 4.83
C VAL A 38 -2.48 17.56 4.14
N LYS A 39 -3.37 17.19 3.23
CA LYS A 39 -4.17 18.10 2.40
C LYS A 39 -5.04 19.04 3.23
N HIS A 40 -5.51 18.59 4.38
CA HIS A 40 -6.39 19.38 5.26
C HIS A 40 -5.68 19.89 6.51
N GLY A 41 -4.39 19.65 6.68
CA GLY A 41 -3.61 20.11 7.83
C GLY A 41 -4.08 19.49 9.15
N LEU A 42 -4.71 18.30 9.11
CA LEU A 42 -5.30 17.65 10.27
C LEU A 42 -4.25 17.19 11.28
N ASP A 43 -3.08 16.78 10.81
CA ASP A 43 -1.97 16.38 11.69
C ASP A 43 -1.60 17.51 12.67
N SER A 44 -1.34 18.71 12.15
CA SER A 44 -1.03 19.89 12.98
C SER A 44 -2.17 20.30 13.92
N LEU A 45 -3.41 20.13 13.47
CA LEU A 45 -4.59 20.43 14.28
C LEU A 45 -4.74 19.46 15.44
N LEU A 46 -4.63 18.17 15.19
CA LEU A 46 -4.77 17.10 16.17
C LEU A 46 -3.61 17.13 17.19
N LYS A 47 -2.39 17.40 16.74
CA LYS A 47 -1.22 17.56 17.61
C LYS A 47 -1.42 18.67 18.66
N LYS A 48 -2.07 19.80 18.29
CA LYS A 48 -2.45 20.86 19.22
C LYS A 48 -3.50 20.41 20.25
N CYS A 49 -4.21 19.32 19.99
CA CYS A 49 -5.19 18.72 20.89
C CYS A 49 -4.63 17.55 21.72
N GLY A 50 -3.32 17.28 21.64
CA GLY A 50 -2.67 16.19 22.35
C GLY A 50 -2.71 14.84 21.59
N ILE A 51 -3.16 14.82 20.34
CA ILE A 51 -3.21 13.61 19.52
C ILE A 51 -2.06 13.60 18.52
N GLU A 52 -1.22 12.57 18.61
CA GLU A 52 -0.18 12.28 17.63
C GLU A 52 -0.69 11.18 16.68
N ILE A 53 -0.55 11.40 15.38
CA ILE A 53 -0.90 10.40 14.37
C ILE A 53 0.35 10.06 13.56
N GLY A 54 0.75 8.79 13.61
CA GLY A 54 1.82 8.24 12.81
C GLY A 54 1.29 7.46 11.60
N GLN A 55 2.11 7.36 10.57
CA GLN A 55 1.83 6.53 9.40
C GLN A 55 2.48 5.15 9.57
N GLY A 56 1.69 4.11 9.40
CA GLY A 56 2.14 2.72 9.30
C GLY A 56 2.21 2.23 7.84
N PRO A 57 2.28 0.91 7.61
CA PRO A 57 2.50 0.29 6.30
C PRO A 57 1.26 0.33 5.41
N GLY A 58 0.82 1.54 5.01
CA GLY A 58 -0.40 1.76 4.22
C GLY A 58 -0.19 2.06 2.74
N CYS A 59 1.04 2.02 2.24
CA CYS A 59 1.38 2.31 0.83
C CYS A 59 2.15 1.12 0.24
N PRO A 60 1.58 0.40 -0.77
CA PRO A 60 2.25 -0.76 -1.37
C PRO A 60 3.62 -0.42 -1.97
N VAL A 61 3.72 0.73 -2.63
CA VAL A 61 4.98 1.20 -3.22
C VAL A 61 6.04 1.43 -2.14
N CYS A 62 5.65 2.04 -1.01
CA CYS A 62 6.58 2.40 0.06
C CYS A 62 7.13 1.18 0.82
N VAL A 63 6.41 0.06 0.82
CA VAL A 63 6.83 -1.18 1.48
C VAL A 63 7.47 -2.20 0.54
N THR A 64 7.54 -1.89 -0.77
CA THR A 64 8.33 -2.65 -1.72
C THR A 64 9.81 -2.39 -1.41
N THR A 65 10.57 -3.47 -1.23
CA THR A 65 11.96 -3.38 -0.80
C THR A 65 12.90 -3.00 -1.95
N PRO A 66 14.04 -2.34 -1.68
CA PRO A 66 15.06 -2.10 -2.70
C PRO A 66 15.51 -3.37 -3.41
N LYS A 67 15.58 -4.49 -2.70
CA LYS A 67 15.93 -5.80 -3.28
C LYS A 67 14.92 -6.23 -4.36
N GLU A 68 13.62 -6.11 -4.12
CA GLU A 68 12.58 -6.45 -5.10
C GLU A 68 12.64 -5.54 -6.33
N ILE A 69 13.00 -4.27 -6.13
CA ILE A 69 13.22 -3.34 -7.24
C ILE A 69 14.43 -3.79 -8.05
N GLU A 70 15.56 -4.10 -7.41
CA GLU A 70 16.78 -4.58 -8.09
C GLU A 70 16.51 -5.89 -8.85
N GLU A 71 15.76 -6.84 -8.27
CA GLU A 71 15.36 -8.07 -8.96
C GLU A 71 14.62 -7.75 -10.27
N MET A 72 13.72 -6.77 -10.25
CA MET A 72 12.99 -6.36 -11.45
C MET A 72 13.88 -5.67 -12.48
N LEU A 73 14.83 -4.83 -12.04
CA LEU A 73 15.81 -4.20 -12.92
C LEU A 73 16.72 -5.23 -13.60
N VAL A 74 17.14 -6.25 -12.86
CA VAL A 74 17.94 -7.36 -13.40
C VAL A 74 17.15 -8.15 -14.44
N LEU A 75 15.88 -8.42 -14.20
CA LEU A 75 15.01 -9.10 -15.16
C LEU A 75 14.88 -8.29 -16.47
N ALA A 76 14.70 -6.98 -16.40
CA ALA A 76 14.66 -6.11 -17.58
C ALA A 76 15.99 -6.14 -18.35
N ARG A 77 17.13 -6.07 -17.64
CA ARG A 77 18.46 -6.15 -18.26
C ARG A 77 18.79 -7.52 -18.85
N SER A 78 18.13 -8.58 -18.38
CA SER A 78 18.28 -9.93 -18.96
C SER A 78 17.48 -10.13 -20.26
N GLY A 79 16.86 -9.08 -20.78
CA GLY A 79 16.11 -9.12 -22.06
C GLY A 79 14.64 -9.50 -21.91
N LYS A 80 14.09 -9.59 -20.67
CA LYS A 80 12.67 -9.88 -20.50
C LYS A 80 11.83 -8.61 -20.65
N ILE A 81 10.60 -8.76 -21.13
CA ILE A 81 9.62 -7.68 -21.07
C ILE A 81 9.14 -7.53 -19.63
N VAL A 82 9.47 -6.41 -19.02
CA VAL A 82 9.06 -6.10 -17.66
C VAL A 82 7.85 -5.19 -17.65
N THR A 83 6.83 -5.56 -16.88
CA THR A 83 5.61 -4.77 -16.74
C THR A 83 5.37 -4.38 -15.29
N SER A 84 4.92 -3.15 -15.05
CA SER A 84 4.62 -2.66 -13.71
C SER A 84 3.60 -1.53 -13.74
N PHE A 85 3.03 -1.23 -12.56
CA PHE A 85 2.20 -0.03 -12.38
C PHE A 85 3.01 1.25 -12.53
N GLY A 86 2.33 2.33 -12.95
CA GLY A 86 2.96 3.63 -13.18
C GLY A 86 3.69 4.19 -11.97
N ASP A 87 3.17 3.95 -10.77
CA ASP A 87 3.74 4.42 -9.51
C ASP A 87 5.13 3.81 -9.23
N MET A 88 5.40 2.60 -9.73
CA MET A 88 6.68 1.93 -9.56
C MET A 88 7.76 2.41 -10.53
N MET A 89 7.39 3.06 -11.63
CA MET A 89 8.33 3.43 -12.70
C MET A 89 9.48 4.34 -12.23
N ASN A 90 9.21 5.21 -11.26
CA ASN A 90 10.17 6.18 -10.75
C ASN A 90 10.79 5.78 -9.39
N VAL A 91 10.37 4.63 -8.82
CA VAL A 91 10.92 4.18 -7.54
C VAL A 91 12.37 3.72 -7.76
N PRO A 92 13.34 4.32 -7.03
CA PRO A 92 14.73 3.95 -7.20
C PRO A 92 15.04 2.61 -6.52
N GLY A 93 15.82 1.77 -7.19
CA GLY A 93 16.61 0.74 -6.57
C GLY A 93 17.88 1.35 -5.96
N GLU A 94 19.01 0.64 -5.99
CA GLU A 94 20.26 1.17 -5.47
C GLU A 94 20.77 2.36 -6.31
N HIS A 95 20.69 2.27 -7.65
CA HIS A 95 21.22 3.28 -8.57
C HIS A 95 20.23 3.66 -9.69
N PHE A 96 19.30 2.79 -10.03
CA PHE A 96 18.44 2.89 -11.19
C PHE A 96 16.96 2.75 -10.79
N SER A 97 16.09 3.15 -11.71
CA SER A 97 14.64 2.91 -11.64
C SER A 97 14.18 2.19 -12.91
N LEU A 98 12.96 1.66 -12.92
CA LEU A 98 12.39 1.08 -14.14
C LEU A 98 12.35 2.10 -15.29
N ARG A 99 12.14 3.39 -14.99
CA ARG A 99 12.19 4.46 -15.99
C ARG A 99 13.56 4.60 -16.60
N SER A 100 14.64 4.66 -15.79
CA SER A 100 15.99 4.81 -16.31
C SER A 100 16.42 3.60 -17.14
N ILE A 101 16.05 2.38 -16.73
CA ILE A 101 16.29 1.15 -17.51
C ILE A 101 15.57 1.17 -18.86
N LYS A 102 14.35 1.71 -18.90
CA LYS A 102 13.62 1.93 -20.15
C LYS A 102 14.34 2.93 -21.06
N GLU A 103 14.90 3.99 -20.50
CA GLU A 103 15.67 5.00 -21.25
C GLU A 103 17.01 4.43 -21.78
N GLU A 104 17.57 3.41 -21.13
CA GLU A 104 18.73 2.62 -21.60
C GLU A 104 18.35 1.70 -22.77
N GLY A 105 17.06 1.55 -23.12
CA GLY A 105 16.57 0.76 -24.25
C GLY A 105 16.03 -0.62 -23.89
N HIS A 106 15.89 -0.94 -22.59
CA HIS A 106 15.27 -2.18 -22.15
C HIS A 106 13.74 -2.12 -22.23
N ASP A 107 13.10 -3.26 -22.45
CA ASP A 107 11.64 -3.32 -22.63
C ASP A 107 10.92 -3.28 -21.29
N VAL A 108 10.58 -2.09 -20.87
CA VAL A 108 9.80 -1.81 -19.64
C VAL A 108 8.49 -1.12 -20.03
N ARG A 109 7.36 -1.74 -19.71
CA ARG A 109 6.04 -1.27 -20.07
C ARG A 109 5.18 -0.96 -18.84
N MET A 110 4.60 0.23 -18.81
CA MET A 110 3.63 0.62 -17.79
C MET A 110 2.27 0.01 -18.14
N VAL A 111 1.62 -0.59 -17.15
CA VAL A 111 0.28 -1.20 -17.25
C VAL A 111 -0.64 -0.68 -16.16
N TYR A 112 -1.95 -0.78 -16.39
CA TYR A 112 -2.97 -0.40 -15.41
C TYR A 112 -3.53 -1.58 -14.61
N GLY A 113 -3.32 -2.80 -15.11
CA GLY A 113 -3.73 -4.04 -14.49
C GLY A 113 -2.86 -5.22 -14.93
N ILE A 114 -2.96 -6.33 -14.21
CA ILE A 114 -2.27 -7.56 -14.58
C ILE A 114 -2.79 -8.12 -15.91
N GLU A 115 -4.07 -7.86 -16.24
CA GLU A 115 -4.69 -8.28 -17.50
C GLU A 115 -4.00 -7.65 -18.70
N ASP A 116 -3.51 -6.40 -18.58
CA ASP A 116 -2.73 -5.76 -19.64
C ASP A 116 -1.37 -6.45 -19.82
N ALA A 117 -0.75 -6.89 -18.72
CA ALA A 117 0.50 -7.64 -18.77
C ALA A 117 0.32 -9.02 -19.42
N VAL A 118 -0.82 -9.69 -19.16
CA VAL A 118 -1.18 -10.95 -19.83
C VAL A 118 -1.35 -10.74 -21.34
N LYS A 119 -2.06 -9.70 -21.77
CA LYS A 119 -2.19 -9.36 -23.21
C LYS A 119 -0.84 -9.11 -23.86
N ILE A 120 0.07 -8.43 -23.16
CA ILE A 120 1.44 -8.23 -23.65
C ILE A 120 2.13 -9.59 -23.85
N ALA A 121 1.93 -10.56 -22.97
CA ALA A 121 2.48 -11.90 -23.14
C ALA A 121 1.86 -12.65 -24.32
N GLU A 122 0.55 -12.54 -24.53
CA GLU A 122 -0.14 -13.12 -25.69
C GLU A 122 0.35 -12.53 -27.03
N GLU A 123 0.64 -11.23 -27.04
CA GLU A 123 1.13 -10.50 -28.23
C GLU A 123 2.62 -10.74 -28.52
N ASN A 124 3.40 -11.26 -27.53
CA ASN A 124 4.83 -11.51 -27.63
C ASN A 124 5.17 -12.96 -27.21
N PRO A 125 4.70 -13.98 -27.94
CA PRO A 125 4.78 -15.38 -27.48
C PRO A 125 6.21 -15.94 -27.37
N GLU A 126 7.19 -15.33 -28.03
CA GLU A 126 8.61 -15.73 -27.99
C GLU A 126 9.41 -15.01 -26.88
N GLU A 127 8.78 -14.06 -26.19
CA GLU A 127 9.43 -13.24 -25.16
C GLU A 127 8.86 -13.54 -23.79
N ASP A 128 9.72 -13.68 -22.80
CA ASP A 128 9.27 -13.79 -21.40
C ASP A 128 8.74 -12.45 -20.87
N VAL A 129 7.53 -12.45 -20.37
CA VAL A 129 6.90 -11.27 -19.75
C VAL A 129 6.80 -11.46 -18.26
N VAL A 130 7.34 -10.51 -17.51
CA VAL A 130 7.31 -10.50 -16.04
C VAL A 130 6.51 -9.31 -15.53
N PHE A 131 5.48 -9.57 -14.74
CA PHE A 131 4.70 -8.53 -14.07
C PHE A 131 5.17 -8.35 -12.63
N MET A 132 5.54 -7.12 -12.25
CA MET A 132 5.84 -6.76 -10.87
C MET A 132 4.52 -6.55 -10.11
N ALA A 133 4.10 -7.55 -9.36
CA ALA A 133 2.81 -7.58 -8.66
C ALA A 133 2.92 -6.88 -7.30
N VAL A 134 2.79 -5.56 -7.30
CA VAL A 134 2.81 -4.70 -6.12
C VAL A 134 1.39 -4.40 -5.66
N GLY A 135 1.10 -4.54 -4.37
CA GLY A 135 -0.23 -4.25 -3.83
C GLY A 135 -0.49 -4.87 -2.46
N PHE A 136 -1.62 -4.52 -1.92
CA PHE A 136 -2.21 -5.14 -0.74
C PHE A 136 -3.44 -5.99 -1.11
N GLU A 137 -4.30 -6.25 -0.14
CA GLU A 137 -5.51 -7.06 -0.31
C GLU A 137 -6.49 -6.52 -1.36
N THR A 138 -6.39 -5.26 -1.72
CA THR A 138 -7.20 -4.64 -2.79
C THR A 138 -6.74 -5.03 -4.21
N THR A 139 -5.49 -5.47 -4.36
CA THR A 139 -4.87 -5.78 -5.66
C THR A 139 -4.54 -7.27 -5.81
N ALA A 140 -4.11 -7.93 -4.74
CA ALA A 140 -3.71 -9.33 -4.73
C ALA A 140 -4.78 -10.31 -5.28
N PRO A 141 -6.11 -10.12 -5.03
CA PRO A 141 -7.12 -11.02 -5.58
C PRO A 141 -7.15 -11.09 -7.10
N THR A 142 -6.96 -9.96 -7.79
CA THR A 142 -6.90 -9.94 -9.26
C THR A 142 -5.69 -10.73 -9.77
N THR A 143 -4.52 -10.54 -9.12
CA THR A 143 -3.33 -11.33 -9.43
C THR A 143 -3.58 -12.83 -9.25
N GLY A 144 -4.21 -13.23 -8.13
CA GLY A 144 -4.57 -14.62 -7.88
C GLY A 144 -5.55 -15.17 -8.92
N SER A 145 -6.55 -14.38 -9.32
CA SER A 145 -7.54 -14.77 -10.32
C SER A 145 -6.89 -15.03 -11.69
N VAL A 146 -5.97 -14.17 -12.12
CA VAL A 146 -5.24 -14.35 -13.40
C VAL A 146 -4.39 -15.62 -13.36
N LEU A 147 -3.66 -15.86 -12.27
CA LEU A 147 -2.84 -17.08 -12.16
C LEU A 147 -3.69 -18.35 -12.15
N TYR A 148 -4.87 -18.30 -11.54
CA TYR A 148 -5.81 -19.42 -11.54
C TYR A 148 -6.43 -19.69 -12.91
N SER A 149 -6.47 -18.69 -13.79
CA SER A 149 -7.06 -18.77 -15.14
C SER A 149 -6.09 -19.33 -16.21
N ASN A 150 -4.95 -19.90 -15.81
CA ASN A 150 -3.92 -20.43 -16.69
C ASN A 150 -3.45 -19.40 -17.75
N PRO A 151 -2.69 -18.36 -17.32
CA PRO A 151 -2.12 -17.39 -18.25
C PRO A 151 -1.12 -18.03 -19.21
N PRO A 152 -0.69 -17.33 -20.28
CA PRO A 152 0.31 -17.83 -21.23
C PRO A 152 1.58 -18.34 -20.53
N ASN A 153 2.22 -19.37 -21.09
CA ASN A 153 3.40 -20.01 -20.51
C ASN A 153 4.61 -19.06 -20.37
N ASN A 154 4.69 -18.03 -21.21
CA ASN A 154 5.71 -16.99 -21.19
C ASN A 154 5.40 -15.86 -20.20
N PHE A 155 4.27 -15.94 -19.46
CA PHE A 155 3.90 -14.97 -18.43
C PHE A 155 4.32 -15.44 -17.05
N SER A 156 4.94 -14.54 -16.27
CA SER A 156 5.29 -14.78 -14.88
C SER A 156 5.12 -13.53 -14.02
N ILE A 157 5.13 -13.67 -12.72
CA ILE A 157 5.06 -12.55 -11.79
C ILE A 157 6.25 -12.53 -10.84
N LEU A 158 6.76 -11.34 -10.52
CA LEU A 158 7.53 -11.06 -9.33
C LEU A 158 6.56 -10.60 -8.24
N CYS A 159 6.27 -11.48 -7.28
CA CYS A 159 5.25 -11.21 -6.26
C CYS A 159 5.80 -10.33 -5.14
N CYS A 160 5.42 -9.07 -5.14
CA CYS A 160 5.73 -8.07 -4.12
C CYS A 160 4.50 -7.70 -3.27
N HIS A 161 3.44 -8.53 -3.30
CA HIS A 161 2.26 -8.30 -2.48
C HIS A 161 2.56 -8.41 -0.99
N ARG A 162 1.87 -7.60 -0.20
CA ARG A 162 1.87 -7.63 1.27
C ARG A 162 0.43 -7.70 1.76
N THR A 163 0.25 -8.07 3.01
CA THR A 163 -1.04 -8.03 3.68
C THR A 163 -0.95 -7.15 4.92
N ILE A 164 -1.95 -6.28 5.09
CA ILE A 164 -1.96 -5.29 6.17
C ILE A 164 -1.99 -5.94 7.56
N PRO A 165 -2.83 -6.96 7.84
CA PRO A 165 -2.85 -7.58 9.17
C PRO A 165 -1.51 -8.14 9.61
N GLN A 166 -0.78 -8.82 8.70
CA GLN A 166 0.54 -9.37 9.00
C GLN A 166 1.59 -8.29 9.20
N ALA A 167 1.56 -7.22 8.40
CA ALA A 167 2.47 -6.09 8.55
C ALA A 167 2.25 -5.38 9.90
N LEU A 168 1.00 -5.17 10.31
CA LEU A 168 0.66 -4.61 11.61
C LEU A 168 1.13 -5.52 12.76
N LYS A 169 0.90 -6.81 12.63
CA LYS A 169 1.37 -7.79 13.60
C LYS A 169 2.88 -7.67 13.81
N ALA A 170 3.64 -7.68 12.73
CA ALA A 170 5.09 -7.57 12.80
C ALA A 170 5.55 -6.30 13.53
N ILE A 171 4.98 -5.13 13.19
CA ILE A 171 5.32 -3.85 13.82
C ILE A 171 5.02 -3.86 15.33
N ILE A 172 3.86 -4.39 15.71
CA ILE A 172 3.46 -4.42 17.13
C ILE A 172 4.34 -5.40 17.92
N GLU A 173 4.66 -6.57 17.34
CA GLU A 173 5.52 -7.57 17.97
C GLU A 173 6.98 -7.15 18.10
N MET A 174 7.48 -6.25 17.24
CA MET A 174 8.79 -5.63 17.40
C MET A 174 8.90 -4.82 18.71
N GLY A 175 7.79 -4.32 19.23
CA GLY A 175 7.74 -3.62 20.53
C GLY A 175 8.37 -2.22 20.54
N GLU A 176 8.81 -1.73 19.40
CA GLU A 176 9.47 -0.41 19.28
C GLU A 176 8.47 0.76 19.29
N VAL A 177 7.21 0.49 18.94
CA VAL A 177 6.18 1.52 18.82
C VAL A 177 5.10 1.31 19.88
N LYS A 178 4.93 2.31 20.75
CA LYS A 178 3.81 2.34 21.70
C LYS A 178 2.66 3.11 21.07
N LEU A 179 1.51 2.45 20.95
CA LEU A 179 0.29 2.99 20.31
C LEU A 179 -0.89 2.86 21.25
N ASP A 180 -1.71 3.90 21.29
CA ASP A 180 -2.96 3.91 22.03
C ASP A 180 -4.15 3.45 21.17
N GLY A 181 -3.97 3.37 19.85
CA GLY A 181 -4.99 2.85 18.93
C GLY A 181 -4.53 2.82 17.47
N LEU A 182 -5.32 2.14 16.64
CA LEU A 182 -5.09 1.99 15.20
C LEU A 182 -6.28 2.51 14.40
N ILE A 183 -5.98 3.10 13.23
CA ILE A 183 -6.95 3.51 12.24
C ILE A 183 -6.73 2.64 11.00
N GLU A 184 -7.59 1.63 10.86
CA GLU A 184 -7.49 0.61 9.84
C GLU A 184 -7.99 1.11 8.47
N PRO A 185 -7.46 0.56 7.35
CA PRO A 185 -7.76 1.04 6.02
C PRO A 185 -9.13 0.56 5.55
N GLY A 186 -10.05 1.49 5.25
CA GLY A 186 -11.38 1.18 4.76
C GLY A 186 -11.38 0.35 3.48
N HIS A 187 -10.52 0.69 2.50
CA HIS A 187 -10.43 -0.05 1.24
C HIS A 187 -10.05 -1.52 1.44
N VAL A 188 -9.03 -1.81 2.27
CA VAL A 188 -8.64 -3.20 2.59
C VAL A 188 -9.75 -3.88 3.37
N SER A 189 -10.36 -3.19 4.34
CA SER A 189 -11.43 -3.75 5.17
C SER A 189 -12.70 -4.11 4.39
N THR A 190 -12.96 -3.45 3.26
CA THR A 190 -14.07 -3.84 2.37
C THR A 190 -13.82 -5.19 1.68
N ILE A 191 -12.57 -5.59 1.51
CA ILE A 191 -12.19 -6.87 0.89
C ILE A 191 -12.14 -8.00 1.94
N ILE A 192 -11.44 -7.77 3.07
CA ILE A 192 -11.16 -8.83 4.04
C ILE A 192 -12.04 -8.80 5.30
N GLY A 193 -12.87 -7.77 5.45
CA GLY A 193 -13.63 -7.52 6.67
C GLY A 193 -12.75 -7.07 7.84
N THR A 194 -13.35 -6.96 9.04
CA THR A 194 -12.65 -6.53 10.25
C THR A 194 -12.05 -7.68 11.07
N LYS A 195 -12.52 -8.90 10.83
CA LYS A 195 -12.10 -10.10 11.59
C LYS A 195 -10.58 -10.32 11.63
N PRO A 196 -9.81 -10.12 10.54
CA PRO A 196 -8.36 -10.28 10.56
C PRO A 196 -7.61 -9.35 11.51
N TYR A 197 -8.23 -8.24 11.94
CA TYR A 197 -7.61 -7.29 12.88
C TYR A 197 -7.96 -7.59 14.35
N GLU A 198 -8.99 -8.38 14.63
CA GLU A 198 -9.48 -8.64 16.00
C GLU A 198 -8.40 -9.18 16.95
N TYR A 199 -7.42 -9.92 16.43
CA TYR A 199 -6.34 -10.46 17.26
C TYR A 199 -5.50 -9.35 17.91
N LEU A 200 -5.37 -8.16 17.27
CA LEU A 200 -4.65 -7.02 17.82
C LEU A 200 -5.37 -6.47 19.05
N SER A 201 -6.69 -6.30 18.98
CA SER A 201 -7.48 -5.89 20.15
C SER A 201 -7.51 -6.98 21.24
N LYS A 202 -7.60 -8.24 20.86
CA LYS A 202 -7.68 -9.36 21.82
C LYS A 202 -6.37 -9.60 22.56
N ASN A 203 -5.25 -9.63 21.85
CA ASN A 203 -3.96 -10.03 22.40
C ASN A 203 -3.16 -8.84 22.95
N TYR A 204 -3.20 -7.70 22.24
CA TYR A 204 -2.38 -6.52 22.59
C TYR A 204 -3.20 -5.38 23.22
N LYS A 205 -4.55 -5.56 23.33
CA LYS A 205 -5.46 -4.57 23.91
C LYS A 205 -5.44 -3.21 23.23
N ILE A 206 -5.09 -3.18 21.94
CA ILE A 206 -5.04 -1.96 21.14
C ILE A 206 -6.43 -1.71 20.55
N PRO A 207 -7.11 -0.58 20.88
CA PRO A 207 -8.35 -0.17 20.23
C PRO A 207 -8.16 0.09 18.74
N GLN A 208 -9.17 -0.22 17.94
CA GLN A 208 -9.11 -0.06 16.49
C GLN A 208 -10.40 0.54 15.94
N VAL A 209 -10.26 1.32 14.87
CA VAL A 209 -11.37 1.84 14.08
C VAL A 209 -11.05 1.72 12.60
N VAL A 210 -12.04 1.36 11.79
CA VAL A 210 -11.93 1.37 10.32
C VAL A 210 -12.41 2.72 9.79
N ALA A 211 -11.64 3.40 8.93
CA ALA A 211 -11.96 4.70 8.34
C ALA A 211 -11.72 4.73 6.82
#